data_0d11444eb179f66e30e75d6fd10cd02f
#
_entry.id   0d11444eb179f66e30e75d6fd10cd02f
#
_cell.length_a   1.000
_cell.length_b   1.000
_cell.length_c   1.000
_cell.angle_alpha   90.00
_cell.angle_beta   90.00
_cell.angle_gamma   90.00
#
_symmetry.space_group_name_H-M   'P 1'
#
loop_
_entity.id
_entity.type
_entity.pdbx_description
1 polymer ?
#
loop_
_entity_poly.entity_id
_entity_poly.type
_entity_poly.pdbx_seq_one_letter_code
_entity_poly.pdbx_strand_id
1 'polypeptide(L)'
;MVNGKIKASVIIPHYNQKECLKVLLPSMANQTFQNYEVMIIDDCTPDKSAVAYIRDFIKEYPNMRLVENATNMRFIKTVNKGIELAGGEYVCLLNSDTEVKSNFVQRNVEIMDGDPSIGGLSCIIVDKDGKNWFTGGRFERGFTMNLVDDFEGIRTVDWIAATASFYRKEVFDKIGLFDENFLMYHEDVEFGLRMKFKTNYKSCMFAERLVIHYIVSSIPRGDYYYYLTRNHIVLARRYDKRYISKILLYNLRKIERLLFSSVTRRDWNCLLFSLYIVRGTLAGLMKRQ
;
A
#
# COMPACT_ATOMS: atom_id res chain seq x y z
N MET A 1 -5.08 -21.18 24.42
CA MET A 1 -5.81 -20.56 23.31
C MET A 1 -6.77 -19.58 23.95
N VAL A 2 -6.56 -18.29 23.73
CA VAL A 2 -7.48 -17.24 24.24
C VAL A 2 -8.78 -17.38 23.41
N ASN A 3 -9.86 -17.78 24.04
CA ASN A 3 -11.20 -17.91 23.46
C ASN A 3 -11.83 -16.53 23.17
N GLY A 4 -11.07 -15.62 22.58
CA GLY A 4 -11.50 -14.27 22.23
C GLY A 4 -11.41 -14.03 20.72
N LYS A 5 -12.32 -13.22 20.19
CA LYS A 5 -12.26 -12.75 18.80
C LYS A 5 -10.93 -12.08 18.54
N ILE A 6 -10.24 -12.44 17.45
CA ILE A 6 -8.97 -11.82 17.05
C ILE A 6 -9.18 -10.32 16.87
N LYS A 7 -8.30 -9.50 17.43
CA LYS A 7 -8.42 -8.05 17.37
C LYS A 7 -7.85 -7.47 16.08
N ALA A 8 -6.67 -7.94 15.67
CA ALA A 8 -6.00 -7.46 14.46
C ALA A 8 -5.49 -8.63 13.61
N SER A 9 -5.71 -8.56 12.29
CA SER A 9 -5.10 -9.44 11.29
C SER A 9 -4.09 -8.66 10.48
N VAL A 10 -2.82 -9.03 10.53
CA VAL A 10 -1.74 -8.44 9.74
C VAL A 10 -1.54 -9.27 8.48
N ILE A 11 -1.72 -8.66 7.32
CA ILE A 11 -1.59 -9.26 6.00
C ILE A 11 -0.26 -8.81 5.39
N ILE A 12 0.62 -9.76 5.09
CA ILE A 12 1.93 -9.53 4.49
C ILE A 12 1.92 -10.19 3.10
N PRO A 13 1.66 -9.44 2.01
CA PRO A 13 1.82 -9.95 0.66
C PRO A 13 3.31 -10.17 0.38
N HIS A 14 3.66 -11.35 -0.14
CA HIS A 14 5.04 -11.73 -0.41
C HIS A 14 5.21 -12.22 -1.85
N TYR A 15 6.24 -11.70 -2.53
CA TYR A 15 6.70 -12.22 -3.80
C TYR A 15 8.20 -11.99 -3.96
N ASN A 16 8.99 -13.06 -3.90
CA ASN A 16 10.43 -13.07 -4.19
C ASN A 16 11.28 -12.07 -3.38
N GLN A 17 10.92 -11.82 -2.10
CA GLN A 17 11.59 -10.86 -1.20
C GLN A 17 12.05 -11.52 0.11
N LYS A 18 12.75 -12.66 0.01
CA LYS A 18 13.22 -13.44 1.17
C LYS A 18 14.03 -12.62 2.17
N GLU A 19 14.96 -11.79 1.68
CA GLU A 19 15.83 -11.01 2.56
C GLU A 19 15.06 -9.95 3.35
N CYS A 20 14.02 -9.39 2.76
CA CYS A 20 13.12 -8.46 3.46
C CYS A 20 12.37 -9.18 4.60
N LEU A 21 11.88 -10.40 4.36
CA LEU A 21 11.18 -11.19 5.38
C LEU A 21 12.07 -11.55 6.57
N LYS A 22 13.40 -11.68 6.40
CA LYS A 22 14.34 -11.92 7.51
C LYS A 22 14.40 -10.75 8.49
N VAL A 23 13.98 -9.56 8.06
CA VAL A 23 13.88 -8.37 8.91
C VAL A 23 12.45 -8.21 9.45
N LEU A 24 11.45 -8.33 8.58
CA LEU A 24 10.05 -8.10 8.95
C LEU A 24 9.52 -9.16 9.94
N LEU A 25 9.70 -10.46 9.67
CA LEU A 25 9.07 -11.49 10.49
C LEU A 25 9.57 -11.47 11.96
N PRO A 26 10.87 -11.30 12.27
CA PRO A 26 11.32 -11.10 13.65
C PRO A 26 10.72 -9.84 14.29
N SER A 27 10.58 -8.73 13.56
CA SER A 27 9.97 -7.51 14.10
C SER A 27 8.46 -7.69 14.40
N MET A 28 7.78 -8.51 13.60
CA MET A 28 6.39 -8.89 13.87
C MET A 28 6.26 -9.87 15.03
N ALA A 29 7.19 -10.80 15.19
CA ALA A 29 7.23 -11.73 16.32
C ALA A 29 7.43 -11.03 17.68
N ASN A 30 8.08 -9.87 17.67
CA ASN A 30 8.43 -9.09 18.87
C ASN A 30 7.36 -8.01 19.22
N GLN A 31 6.10 -8.18 18.81
CA GLN A 31 5.05 -7.21 19.13
C GLN A 31 4.58 -7.35 20.59
N THR A 32 4.38 -6.20 21.26
CA THR A 32 3.86 -6.14 22.66
C THR A 32 2.40 -6.51 22.75
N PHE A 33 1.60 -6.26 21.72
CA PHE A 33 0.20 -6.65 21.62
C PHE A 33 0.08 -8.13 21.29
N GLN A 34 -0.78 -8.90 21.99
CA GLN A 34 -0.82 -10.36 21.84
C GLN A 34 -2.06 -10.88 21.10
N ASN A 35 -3.16 -10.09 21.00
CA ASN A 35 -4.40 -10.55 20.37
C ASN A 35 -4.41 -10.21 18.87
N TYR A 36 -3.46 -10.75 18.11
CA TYR A 36 -3.35 -10.57 16.67
C TYR A 36 -2.93 -11.85 15.96
N GLU A 37 -3.23 -11.94 14.69
CA GLU A 37 -2.70 -12.94 13.76
C GLU A 37 -1.87 -12.29 12.65
N VAL A 38 -0.93 -13.05 12.10
CA VAL A 38 -0.15 -12.66 10.91
C VAL A 38 -0.38 -13.66 9.80
N MET A 39 -0.76 -13.16 8.64
CA MET A 39 -0.91 -13.95 7.42
C MET A 39 0.12 -13.53 6.39
N ILE A 40 1.08 -14.38 6.10
CA ILE A 40 2.00 -14.21 5.00
C ILE A 40 1.33 -14.83 3.77
N ILE A 41 0.99 -14.01 2.78
CA ILE A 41 0.35 -14.48 1.55
C ILE A 41 1.42 -14.56 0.46
N ASP A 42 1.93 -15.75 0.21
CA ASP A 42 2.91 -15.99 -0.86
C ASP A 42 2.24 -16.01 -2.23
N ASP A 43 2.65 -15.09 -3.09
CA ASP A 43 2.08 -14.93 -4.43
C ASP A 43 2.79 -15.79 -5.48
N CYS A 44 2.93 -17.10 -5.19
CA CYS A 44 3.59 -18.07 -6.05
C CYS A 44 5.07 -17.70 -6.31
N THR A 45 5.82 -17.42 -5.24
CA THR A 45 7.25 -17.09 -5.32
C THR A 45 8.04 -18.21 -6.02
N PRO A 46 8.85 -17.89 -7.06
CA PRO A 46 9.72 -18.87 -7.74
C PRO A 46 10.80 -19.45 -6.83
N ASP A 47 11.40 -18.59 -5.97
CA ASP A 47 12.41 -19.01 -5.00
C ASP A 47 11.79 -19.81 -3.85
N LYS A 48 11.81 -21.13 -3.97
CA LYS A 48 11.29 -22.04 -2.95
C LYS A 48 12.04 -21.96 -1.62
N SER A 49 13.26 -21.41 -1.60
CA SER A 49 14.00 -21.17 -0.36
C SER A 49 13.35 -20.07 0.50
N ALA A 50 12.65 -19.13 -0.11
CA ALA A 50 11.86 -18.10 0.59
C ALA A 50 10.67 -18.74 1.33
N VAL A 51 9.93 -19.59 0.62
CA VAL A 51 8.78 -20.31 1.19
C VAL A 51 9.20 -21.26 2.30
N ALA A 52 10.34 -21.97 2.11
CA ALA A 52 10.91 -22.84 3.13
C ALA A 52 11.29 -22.04 4.39
N TYR A 53 11.91 -20.86 4.23
CA TYR A 53 12.23 -19.98 5.35
C TYR A 53 10.97 -19.55 6.12
N ILE A 54 9.91 -19.13 5.43
CA ILE A 54 8.65 -18.75 6.09
C ILE A 54 8.08 -19.91 6.87
N ARG A 55 7.99 -21.10 6.27
CA ARG A 55 7.45 -22.31 6.92
C ARG A 55 8.25 -22.71 8.17
N ASP A 56 9.56 -22.53 8.12
CA ASP A 56 10.42 -22.84 9.27
C ASP A 56 10.23 -21.81 10.38
N PHE A 57 10.25 -20.53 10.04
CA PHE A 57 10.08 -19.44 10.99
C PHE A 57 8.74 -19.52 11.74
N ILE A 58 7.62 -19.73 11.06
CA ILE A 58 6.29 -19.73 11.69
C ILE A 58 6.02 -20.91 12.62
N LYS A 59 6.86 -21.97 12.64
CA LYS A 59 6.70 -23.09 13.57
C LYS A 59 6.74 -22.67 15.05
N GLU A 60 7.50 -21.60 15.32
CA GLU A 60 7.66 -21.07 16.68
C GLU A 60 6.56 -20.05 17.06
N TYR A 61 5.74 -19.63 16.09
CA TYR A 61 4.77 -18.54 16.26
C TYR A 61 3.35 -18.99 15.86
N PRO A 62 2.56 -19.53 16.81
CA PRO A 62 1.25 -20.11 16.51
C PRO A 62 0.20 -19.10 16.02
N ASN A 63 0.45 -17.80 16.18
CA ASN A 63 -0.37 -16.70 15.64
C ASN A 63 0.03 -16.30 14.21
N MET A 64 1.03 -16.97 13.60
CA MET A 64 1.47 -16.73 12.25
C MET A 64 1.10 -17.89 11.31
N ARG A 65 0.65 -17.61 10.11
CA ARG A 65 0.35 -18.64 9.10
C ARG A 65 0.76 -18.20 7.71
N LEU A 66 1.14 -19.18 6.89
CA LEU A 66 1.43 -19.02 5.46
C LEU A 66 0.21 -19.44 4.64
N VAL A 67 -0.14 -18.60 3.67
CA VAL A 67 -1.14 -18.90 2.64
C VAL A 67 -0.44 -18.79 1.29
N GLU A 68 -0.48 -19.86 0.49
CA GLU A 68 0.18 -19.88 -0.82
C GLU A 68 -0.85 -19.71 -1.95
N ASN A 69 -0.54 -18.87 -2.91
CA ASN A 69 -1.29 -18.77 -4.15
C ASN A 69 -0.78 -19.81 -5.15
N ALA A 70 -1.68 -20.46 -5.88
CA ALA A 70 -1.32 -21.43 -6.90
C ALA A 70 -0.62 -20.80 -8.11
N THR A 71 -0.90 -19.52 -8.36
CA THR A 71 -0.32 -18.71 -9.44
C THR A 71 -0.06 -17.31 -8.94
N ASN A 72 0.82 -16.55 -9.61
CA ASN A 72 1.03 -15.14 -9.28
C ASN A 72 -0.23 -14.31 -9.62
N MET A 73 -0.92 -13.88 -8.59
CA MET A 73 -2.16 -13.09 -8.67
C MET A 73 -1.90 -11.59 -8.69
N ARG A 74 -0.66 -11.16 -8.44
CA ARG A 74 -0.22 -9.79 -8.25
C ARG A 74 -0.74 -9.17 -6.94
N PHE A 75 -0.18 -8.00 -6.61
CA PHE A 75 -0.32 -7.37 -5.29
C PHE A 75 -1.78 -7.24 -4.82
N ILE A 76 -2.65 -6.60 -5.59
CA ILE A 76 -4.01 -6.26 -5.13
C ILE A 76 -4.85 -7.51 -4.87
N LYS A 77 -4.81 -8.50 -5.77
CA LYS A 77 -5.55 -9.75 -5.57
C LYS A 77 -5.03 -10.54 -4.37
N THR A 78 -3.71 -10.54 -4.18
CA THR A 78 -3.06 -11.19 -3.04
C THR A 78 -3.47 -10.52 -1.73
N VAL A 79 -3.50 -9.18 -1.69
CA VAL A 79 -4.01 -8.41 -0.55
C VAL A 79 -5.49 -8.67 -0.30
N ASN A 80 -6.32 -8.62 -1.33
CA ASN A 80 -7.77 -8.87 -1.22
C ASN A 80 -8.07 -10.26 -0.65
N LYS A 81 -7.35 -11.29 -1.12
CA LYS A 81 -7.45 -12.65 -0.55
C LYS A 81 -7.10 -12.67 0.94
N GLY A 82 -6.07 -11.93 1.35
CA GLY A 82 -5.71 -11.80 2.76
C GLY A 82 -6.82 -11.13 3.58
N ILE A 83 -7.45 -10.06 3.05
CA ILE A 83 -8.56 -9.36 3.71
C ILE A 83 -9.77 -10.30 3.90
N GLU A 84 -10.11 -11.09 2.89
CA GLU A 84 -11.21 -12.08 2.97
C GLU A 84 -10.95 -13.14 4.05
N LEU A 85 -9.69 -13.58 4.21
CA LEU A 85 -9.29 -14.57 5.19
C LEU A 85 -9.09 -14.02 6.60
N ALA A 86 -9.07 -12.69 6.77
CA ALA A 86 -8.81 -12.01 8.04
C ALA A 86 -9.93 -12.26 9.06
N GLY A 87 -9.56 -12.74 10.27
CA GLY A 87 -10.47 -12.95 11.39
C GLY A 87 -10.62 -11.73 12.31
N GLY A 88 -9.69 -10.78 12.22
CA GLY A 88 -9.60 -9.64 13.11
C GLY A 88 -10.65 -8.57 12.88
N GLU A 89 -10.93 -7.79 13.95
CA GLU A 89 -11.74 -6.58 13.87
C GLU A 89 -11.06 -5.49 13.04
N TYR A 90 -9.74 -5.43 13.14
CA TYR A 90 -8.88 -4.58 12.31
C TYR A 90 -8.07 -5.42 11.34
N VAL A 91 -7.87 -4.90 10.15
CA VAL A 91 -7.03 -5.48 9.10
C VAL A 91 -5.85 -4.54 8.87
N CYS A 92 -4.64 -5.05 9.05
CA CYS A 92 -3.41 -4.34 8.75
C CYS A 92 -2.83 -4.85 7.43
N LEU A 93 -2.56 -3.96 6.49
CA LEU A 93 -1.71 -4.25 5.34
C LEU A 93 -0.29 -3.85 5.69
N LEU A 94 0.67 -4.74 5.47
CA LEU A 94 2.07 -4.51 5.79
C LEU A 94 2.95 -5.11 4.70
N ASN A 95 3.68 -4.26 3.97
CA ASN A 95 4.56 -4.72 2.91
C ASN A 95 5.74 -5.53 3.46
N SER A 96 6.19 -6.53 2.69
CA SER A 96 7.31 -7.41 3.08
C SER A 96 8.65 -6.69 3.23
N ASP A 97 8.84 -5.53 2.60
CA ASP A 97 10.05 -4.70 2.68
C ASP A 97 9.99 -3.62 3.77
N THR A 98 9.34 -3.93 4.88
CA THR A 98 9.24 -3.07 6.06
C THR A 98 9.87 -3.70 7.29
N GLU A 99 10.13 -2.87 8.30
CA GLU A 99 10.43 -3.24 9.68
C GLU A 99 9.55 -2.42 10.61
N VAL A 100 9.02 -3.02 11.66
CA VAL A 100 8.11 -2.35 12.58
C VAL A 100 8.63 -2.35 14.01
N LYS A 101 8.33 -1.29 14.78
CA LYS A 101 8.64 -1.25 16.22
C LYS A 101 7.70 -2.17 17.00
N SER A 102 8.16 -2.62 18.16
CA SER A 102 7.45 -3.60 19.00
C SER A 102 6.06 -3.16 19.45
N ASN A 103 5.76 -1.88 19.50
CA ASN A 103 4.46 -1.33 19.87
C ASN A 103 3.58 -0.97 18.66
N PHE A 104 3.96 -1.35 17.43
CA PHE A 104 3.24 -0.95 16.21
C PHE A 104 1.78 -1.40 16.21
N VAL A 105 1.51 -2.69 16.46
CA VAL A 105 0.14 -3.20 16.50
C VAL A 105 -0.63 -2.58 17.65
N GLN A 106 -0.03 -2.49 18.84
CA GLN A 106 -0.66 -1.94 20.03
C GLN A 106 -1.13 -0.49 19.81
N ARG A 107 -0.25 0.38 19.30
CA ARG A 107 -0.58 1.80 19.11
C ARG A 107 -1.70 2.01 18.09
N ASN A 108 -1.71 1.26 17.01
CA ASN A 108 -2.79 1.33 16.03
C ASN A 108 -4.13 0.87 16.62
N VAL A 109 -4.15 -0.23 17.37
CA VAL A 109 -5.36 -0.75 18.03
C VAL A 109 -5.89 0.25 19.07
N GLU A 110 -5.04 0.78 19.95
CA GLU A 110 -5.43 1.76 20.98
C GLU A 110 -6.08 3.01 20.38
N ILE A 111 -5.48 3.57 19.32
CA ILE A 111 -6.03 4.78 18.68
C ILE A 111 -7.36 4.47 17.97
N MET A 112 -7.46 3.35 17.28
CA MET A 112 -8.70 2.98 16.59
C MET A 112 -9.82 2.61 17.57
N ASP A 113 -9.51 1.99 18.72
CA ASP A 113 -10.48 1.75 19.79
C ASP A 113 -10.97 3.05 20.42
N GLY A 114 -10.09 4.05 20.53
CA GLY A 114 -10.40 5.37 21.11
C GLY A 114 -11.27 6.26 20.22
N ASP A 115 -11.25 6.09 18.90
CA ASP A 115 -12.07 6.89 17.96
C ASP A 115 -12.76 6.01 16.90
N PRO A 116 -14.06 5.70 17.09
CA PRO A 116 -14.82 4.91 16.12
C PRO A 116 -14.99 5.56 14.74
N SER A 117 -14.74 6.86 14.60
CA SER A 117 -14.82 7.55 13.31
C SER A 117 -13.61 7.28 12.38
N ILE A 118 -12.52 6.71 12.93
CA ILE A 118 -11.34 6.33 12.16
C ILE A 118 -11.62 5.01 11.46
N GLY A 119 -11.75 5.03 10.14
CA GLY A 119 -11.90 3.85 9.30
C GLY A 119 -10.57 3.30 8.78
N GLY A 120 -9.60 4.19 8.59
CA GLY A 120 -8.23 3.87 8.18
C GLY A 120 -7.20 4.65 8.99
N LEU A 121 -6.13 3.99 9.47
CA LEU A 121 -5.09 4.58 10.30
C LEU A 121 -3.71 4.11 9.84
N SER A 122 -2.74 5.02 9.85
CA SER A 122 -1.32 4.70 9.69
C SER A 122 -0.47 5.63 10.54
N CYS A 123 0.76 5.22 10.82
CA CYS A 123 1.79 6.03 11.50
C CYS A 123 2.71 6.71 10.48
N ILE A 124 3.63 7.54 10.94
CA ILE A 124 4.73 8.05 10.11
C ILE A 124 5.58 6.86 9.66
N ILE A 125 5.75 6.73 8.34
CA ILE A 125 6.65 5.76 7.71
C ILE A 125 7.95 6.50 7.38
N VAL A 126 9.08 5.95 7.80
CA VAL A 126 10.41 6.50 7.51
C VAL A 126 11.17 5.60 6.53
N ASP A 127 12.14 6.16 5.84
CA ASP A 127 13.13 5.39 5.09
C ASP A 127 14.21 4.79 6.00
N LYS A 128 15.14 4.04 5.42
CA LYS A 128 16.29 3.42 6.15
C LYS A 128 17.20 4.42 6.84
N ASP A 129 17.19 5.69 6.44
CA ASP A 129 17.99 6.78 7.01
C ASP A 129 17.20 7.57 8.07
N GLY A 130 15.99 7.14 8.41
CA GLY A 130 15.11 7.75 9.41
C GLY A 130 14.37 9.00 8.93
N LYS A 131 14.42 9.33 7.65
CA LYS A 131 13.69 10.46 7.07
C LYS A 131 12.24 10.07 6.79
N ASN A 132 11.32 11.01 6.97
CA ASN A 132 9.93 10.79 6.62
C ASN A 132 9.78 10.42 5.14
N TRP A 133 9.30 9.22 4.88
CA TRP A 133 8.96 8.74 3.55
C TRP A 133 7.50 9.02 3.23
N PHE A 134 6.61 8.83 4.22
CA PHE A 134 5.18 9.08 4.06
C PHE A 134 4.57 9.48 5.40
N THR A 135 3.84 10.59 5.40
CA THR A 135 3.12 11.11 6.57
C THR A 135 1.66 11.41 6.26
N GLY A 136 1.16 10.93 5.13
CA GLY A 136 -0.23 11.02 4.68
C GLY A 136 -0.35 11.43 3.22
N GLY A 137 -1.55 11.29 2.68
CA GLY A 137 -1.84 11.65 1.31
C GLY A 137 -2.98 12.66 1.16
N ARG A 138 -2.86 13.54 0.17
CA ARG A 138 -3.91 14.47 -0.26
C ARG A 138 -4.25 14.24 -1.72
N PHE A 139 -5.51 14.45 -2.05
CA PHE A 139 -5.99 14.45 -3.43
C PHE A 139 -6.63 15.80 -3.74
N GLU A 140 -5.91 16.64 -4.46
CA GLU A 140 -6.35 17.97 -4.77
C GLU A 140 -6.25 18.27 -6.27
N ARG A 141 -7.30 18.85 -6.82
CA ARG A 141 -7.33 19.27 -8.22
C ARG A 141 -6.96 18.14 -9.20
N GLY A 142 -7.40 16.93 -8.89
CA GLY A 142 -7.13 15.72 -9.68
C GLY A 142 -5.74 15.13 -9.49
N PHE A 143 -4.88 15.70 -8.64
CA PHE A 143 -3.52 15.22 -8.37
C PHE A 143 -3.41 14.56 -6.99
N THR A 144 -2.59 13.52 -6.93
CA THR A 144 -2.19 12.86 -5.68
C THR A 144 -0.92 13.51 -5.15
N MET A 145 -0.88 13.78 -3.85
CA MET A 145 0.27 14.34 -3.17
C MET A 145 0.62 13.52 -1.94
N ASN A 146 1.87 13.06 -1.85
CA ASN A 146 2.42 12.49 -0.63
C ASN A 146 2.89 13.61 0.28
N LEU A 147 2.51 13.56 1.53
CA LEU A 147 3.04 14.43 2.57
C LEU A 147 4.25 13.75 3.20
N VAL A 148 5.24 14.55 3.56
CA VAL A 148 6.50 14.10 4.20
C VAL A 148 6.92 15.03 5.34
N ASP A 149 6.06 16.00 5.70
CA ASP A 149 6.25 16.97 6.77
C ASP A 149 6.13 16.32 8.15
N ASP A 150 6.73 16.93 9.14
CA ASP A 150 6.49 16.62 10.54
C ASP A 150 5.14 17.20 10.98
N PHE A 151 4.47 16.49 11.89
CA PHE A 151 3.23 16.93 12.50
C PHE A 151 3.11 16.37 13.92
N GLU A 152 2.16 16.85 14.69
CA GLU A 152 1.87 16.37 16.05
C GLU A 152 0.47 15.78 16.16
N GLY A 153 0.29 14.84 17.08
CA GLY A 153 -1.01 14.22 17.36
C GLY A 153 -1.51 13.35 16.22
N ILE A 154 -2.79 13.51 15.90
CA ILE A 154 -3.50 12.77 14.83
C ILE A 154 -4.04 13.76 13.82
N ARG A 155 -3.80 13.51 12.53
CA ARG A 155 -4.34 14.32 11.44
C ARG A 155 -5.17 13.52 10.46
N THR A 156 -6.24 14.11 9.94
CA THR A 156 -7.04 13.54 8.86
C THR A 156 -6.36 13.78 7.52
N VAL A 157 -6.34 12.75 6.69
CA VAL A 157 -5.78 12.75 5.34
C VAL A 157 -6.79 12.19 4.34
N ASP A 158 -6.54 12.29 3.04
CA ASP A 158 -7.45 11.72 2.04
C ASP A 158 -7.20 10.23 1.82
N TRP A 159 -5.97 9.78 2.01
CA TRP A 159 -5.57 8.38 1.88
C TRP A 159 -4.32 8.08 2.71
N ILE A 160 -4.11 6.79 3.01
CA ILE A 160 -2.96 6.24 3.72
C ILE A 160 -2.31 5.18 2.84
N ALA A 161 -0.96 5.06 2.90
CA ALA A 161 -0.22 4.13 2.05
C ALA A 161 -0.48 2.68 2.45
N ALA A 162 -0.76 1.81 1.48
CA ALA A 162 -0.92 0.37 1.71
C ALA A 162 0.35 -0.32 2.25
N THR A 163 1.47 0.38 2.28
CA THR A 163 2.74 -0.09 2.85
C THR A 163 2.63 -0.51 4.30
N ALA A 164 1.89 0.28 5.13
CA ALA A 164 1.64 -0.01 6.53
C ALA A 164 0.35 0.71 6.96
N SER A 165 -0.79 0.06 6.84
CA SER A 165 -2.09 0.69 7.08
C SER A 165 -3.03 -0.25 7.80
N PHE A 166 -3.73 0.27 8.81
CA PHE A 166 -4.82 -0.40 9.51
C PHE A 166 -6.16 0.09 8.98
N TYR A 167 -7.10 -0.83 8.85
CA TYR A 167 -8.48 -0.53 8.49
C TYR A 167 -9.45 -1.27 9.42
N ARG A 168 -10.59 -0.65 9.76
CA ARG A 168 -11.70 -1.40 10.33
C ARG A 168 -12.23 -2.39 9.30
N LYS A 169 -12.41 -3.64 9.68
CA LYS A 169 -12.90 -4.67 8.75
C LYS A 169 -14.25 -4.29 8.14
N GLU A 170 -15.13 -3.68 8.91
CA GLU A 170 -16.45 -3.21 8.44
C GLU A 170 -16.37 -2.15 7.31
N VAL A 171 -15.24 -1.47 7.12
CA VAL A 171 -15.05 -0.56 5.97
C VAL A 171 -15.09 -1.37 4.68
N PHE A 172 -14.42 -2.53 4.65
CA PHE A 172 -14.45 -3.42 3.47
C PHE A 172 -15.86 -3.97 3.21
N ASP A 173 -16.63 -4.25 4.27
CA ASP A 173 -18.02 -4.69 4.13
C ASP A 173 -18.91 -3.60 3.50
N LYS A 174 -18.63 -2.32 3.83
CA LYS A 174 -19.41 -1.17 3.34
C LYS A 174 -19.07 -0.72 1.94
N ILE A 175 -17.79 -0.73 1.57
CA ILE A 175 -17.33 -0.15 0.30
C ILE A 175 -16.63 -1.15 -0.63
N GLY A 176 -16.51 -2.42 -0.22
CA GLY A 176 -15.81 -3.47 -0.96
C GLY A 176 -14.30 -3.43 -0.79
N LEU A 177 -13.63 -4.42 -1.35
CA LEU A 177 -12.18 -4.61 -1.32
C LEU A 177 -11.44 -3.58 -2.19
N PHE A 178 -10.11 -3.65 -2.26
CA PHE A 178 -9.32 -2.84 -3.19
C PHE A 178 -9.72 -3.15 -4.65
N ASP A 179 -9.83 -2.10 -5.46
CA ASP A 179 -10.23 -2.24 -6.87
C ASP A 179 -9.11 -2.90 -7.70
N GLU A 180 -9.30 -4.16 -8.06
CA GLU A 180 -8.36 -4.96 -8.86
C GLU A 180 -8.03 -4.34 -10.22
N ASN A 181 -8.84 -3.41 -10.69
CA ASN A 181 -8.58 -2.68 -11.92
C ASN A 181 -7.35 -1.78 -11.84
N PHE A 182 -6.88 -1.41 -10.64
CA PHE A 182 -5.66 -0.60 -10.49
C PHE A 182 -4.39 -1.43 -10.74
N LEU A 183 -4.39 -2.72 -10.45
CA LEU A 183 -3.29 -3.68 -10.59
C LEU A 183 -2.08 -3.35 -9.69
N MET A 184 -1.62 -2.09 -9.70
CA MET A 184 -0.60 -1.53 -8.81
C MET A 184 -0.59 0.00 -8.93
N TYR A 185 -0.18 0.69 -7.88
CA TYR A 185 -0.18 2.15 -7.70
C TYR A 185 -1.57 2.78 -7.74
N HIS A 186 -1.81 3.67 -6.81
CA HIS A 186 -3.06 4.40 -6.58
C HIS A 186 -4.26 3.54 -6.16
N GLU A 187 -4.09 2.25 -5.87
CA GLU A 187 -5.14 1.42 -5.24
C GLU A 187 -5.48 1.94 -3.85
N ASP A 188 -4.49 2.35 -3.09
CA ASP A 188 -4.60 2.96 -1.76
C ASP A 188 -5.25 4.36 -1.82
N VAL A 189 -4.89 5.16 -2.81
CA VAL A 189 -5.54 6.45 -3.08
C VAL A 189 -7.01 6.25 -3.42
N GLU A 190 -7.32 5.32 -4.34
CA GLU A 190 -8.70 4.99 -4.73
C GLU A 190 -9.51 4.55 -3.52
N PHE A 191 -8.97 3.65 -2.71
CA PHE A 191 -9.64 3.14 -1.53
C PHE A 191 -9.91 4.25 -0.50
N GLY A 192 -8.92 5.10 -0.22
CA GLY A 192 -9.08 6.24 0.68
C GLY A 192 -10.15 7.23 0.20
N LEU A 193 -10.14 7.56 -1.10
CA LEU A 193 -11.16 8.44 -1.69
C LEU A 193 -12.54 7.79 -1.68
N ARG A 194 -12.65 6.50 -1.99
CA ARG A 194 -13.89 5.76 -1.93
C ARG A 194 -14.46 5.73 -0.51
N MET A 195 -13.63 5.51 0.50
CA MET A 195 -14.02 5.59 1.92
C MET A 195 -14.49 7.00 2.27
N LYS A 196 -13.74 8.05 1.90
CA LYS A 196 -14.10 9.45 2.13
C LYS A 196 -15.44 9.85 1.53
N PHE A 197 -15.76 9.40 0.29
CA PHE A 197 -16.97 9.82 -0.41
C PHE A 197 -18.18 8.93 -0.18
N LYS A 198 -17.99 7.68 0.27
CA LYS A 198 -19.09 6.71 0.44
C LYS A 198 -19.40 6.38 1.89
N THR A 199 -18.62 6.89 2.84
CA THR A 199 -18.81 6.63 4.28
C THR A 199 -18.59 7.88 5.11
N ASN A 200 -18.86 7.80 6.41
CA ASN A 200 -18.49 8.84 7.39
C ASN A 200 -17.13 8.55 8.05
N TYR A 201 -16.42 7.51 7.60
CA TYR A 201 -15.11 7.19 8.13
C TYR A 201 -14.03 8.14 7.62
N LYS A 202 -13.01 8.33 8.46
CA LYS A 202 -11.82 9.14 8.18
C LYS A 202 -10.61 8.24 7.93
N SER A 203 -9.76 8.64 7.01
CA SER A 203 -8.36 8.20 6.97
C SER A 203 -7.53 9.13 7.86
N CYS A 204 -6.74 8.55 8.76
CA CYS A 204 -5.91 9.33 9.69
C CYS A 204 -4.45 8.86 9.70
N MET A 205 -3.58 9.78 10.07
CA MET A 205 -2.17 9.51 10.38
C MET A 205 -1.90 9.96 11.82
N PHE A 206 -1.08 9.22 12.58
CA PHE A 206 -0.59 9.65 13.89
C PHE A 206 0.92 9.84 13.91
N ALA A 207 1.39 10.77 14.75
CA ALA A 207 2.74 11.34 14.71
C ALA A 207 3.78 10.47 15.43
N GLU A 208 3.79 9.14 15.19
CA GLU A 208 4.82 8.24 15.70
C GLU A 208 5.52 7.53 14.53
N ARG A 209 6.86 7.39 14.59
CA ARG A 209 7.68 6.70 13.60
C ARG A 209 7.83 5.24 14.01
N LEU A 210 6.89 4.39 13.55
CA LEU A 210 6.83 2.99 13.95
C LEU A 210 7.18 2.03 12.82
N VAL A 211 7.38 2.51 11.60
CA VAL A 211 7.64 1.68 10.41
C VAL A 211 8.82 2.23 9.64
N ILE A 212 9.79 1.38 9.33
CA ILE A 212 10.88 1.64 8.39
C ILE A 212 10.52 0.94 7.08
N HIS A 213 10.59 1.64 5.95
CA HIS A 213 10.37 1.10 4.62
C HIS A 213 11.67 1.08 3.82
N TYR A 214 12.13 -0.11 3.46
CA TYR A 214 13.40 -0.32 2.76
C TYR A 214 13.33 -0.05 1.26
N ILE A 215 12.13 0.13 0.71
CA ILE A 215 11.85 0.51 -0.69
C ILE A 215 12.52 -0.43 -1.69
N VAL A 216 12.25 -1.72 -1.58
CA VAL A 216 12.78 -2.74 -2.50
C VAL A 216 11.80 -2.92 -3.66
N SER A 217 12.00 -2.17 -4.75
CA SER A 217 11.14 -2.29 -5.93
C SER A 217 11.61 -3.43 -6.84
N SER A 218 10.71 -4.39 -7.10
CA SER A 218 10.88 -5.43 -8.12
C SER A 218 10.23 -5.08 -9.47
N ILE A 219 9.67 -3.87 -9.60
CA ILE A 219 8.86 -3.48 -10.75
C ILE A 219 9.72 -2.85 -11.83
N PRO A 220 9.63 -3.30 -13.10
CA PRO A 220 10.29 -2.65 -14.22
C PRO A 220 9.87 -1.18 -14.34
N ARG A 221 10.82 -0.27 -14.57
CA ARG A 221 10.55 1.17 -14.66
C ARG A 221 9.49 1.54 -15.70
N GLY A 222 9.39 0.79 -16.80
CA GLY A 222 8.34 1.00 -17.80
C GLY A 222 6.94 0.78 -17.25
N ASP A 223 6.73 -0.34 -16.55
CA ASP A 223 5.44 -0.64 -15.91
C ASP A 223 5.08 0.39 -14.85
N TYR A 224 6.06 0.89 -14.08
CA TYR A 224 5.87 2.00 -13.16
C TYR A 224 5.25 3.22 -13.86
N TYR A 225 5.85 3.70 -14.96
CA TYR A 225 5.32 4.87 -15.69
C TYR A 225 3.95 4.62 -16.29
N TYR A 226 3.72 3.41 -16.82
CA TYR A 226 2.44 3.03 -17.41
C TYR A 226 1.32 3.05 -16.37
N TYR A 227 1.44 2.29 -15.29
CA TYR A 227 0.37 2.16 -14.30
C TYR A 227 0.14 3.44 -13.53
N LEU A 228 1.19 4.15 -13.13
CA LEU A 228 1.06 5.42 -12.43
C LEU A 228 0.28 6.44 -13.30
N THR A 229 0.61 6.56 -14.58
CA THR A 229 -0.05 7.49 -15.50
C THR A 229 -1.50 7.10 -15.77
N ARG A 230 -1.73 5.83 -16.09
CA ARG A 230 -3.06 5.28 -16.34
C ARG A 230 -3.99 5.47 -15.16
N ASN A 231 -3.53 5.07 -13.99
CA ASN A 231 -4.34 5.08 -12.77
C ASN A 231 -4.62 6.50 -12.28
N HIS A 232 -3.68 7.43 -12.46
CA HIS A 232 -3.90 8.85 -12.18
C HIS A 232 -5.07 9.41 -13.01
N ILE A 233 -5.14 9.10 -14.30
CA ILE A 233 -6.26 9.52 -15.16
C ILE A 233 -7.58 8.85 -14.73
N VAL A 234 -7.54 7.57 -14.37
CA VAL A 234 -8.73 6.84 -13.87
C VAL A 234 -9.25 7.49 -12.60
N LEU A 235 -8.37 7.83 -11.64
CA LEU A 235 -8.75 8.55 -10.41
C LEU A 235 -9.40 9.90 -10.72
N ALA A 236 -8.75 10.71 -11.55
CA ALA A 236 -9.28 12.02 -11.89
C ALA A 236 -10.64 11.91 -12.58
N ARG A 237 -10.83 10.92 -13.45
CA ARG A 237 -12.13 10.67 -14.11
C ARG A 237 -13.23 10.26 -13.11
N ARG A 238 -12.86 9.54 -12.03
CA ARG A 238 -13.81 9.12 -10.99
C ARG A 238 -14.16 10.25 -10.03
N TYR A 239 -13.15 11.00 -9.59
CA TYR A 239 -13.29 11.90 -8.44
C TYR A 239 -13.17 13.39 -8.77
N ASP A 240 -12.50 13.77 -9.86
CA ASP A 240 -12.38 15.19 -10.26
C ASP A 240 -12.12 15.41 -11.76
N LYS A 241 -13.12 15.16 -12.57
CA LYS A 241 -13.05 15.26 -14.04
C LYS A 241 -12.60 16.63 -14.57
N ARG A 242 -12.81 17.70 -13.80
CA ARG A 242 -12.47 19.08 -14.19
C ARG A 242 -10.98 19.28 -14.48
N TYR A 243 -10.13 18.41 -13.90
CA TYR A 243 -8.68 18.54 -14.01
C TYR A 243 -8.01 17.60 -15.01
N ILE A 244 -8.78 16.82 -15.76
CA ILE A 244 -8.22 15.89 -16.77
C ILE A 244 -7.33 16.61 -17.78
N SER A 245 -7.74 17.78 -18.29
CA SER A 245 -6.91 18.57 -19.22
C SER A 245 -5.56 18.98 -18.62
N LYS A 246 -5.53 19.32 -17.33
CA LYS A 246 -4.29 19.67 -16.63
C LYS A 246 -3.38 18.46 -16.45
N ILE A 247 -3.96 17.29 -16.18
CA ILE A 247 -3.21 16.02 -16.06
C ILE A 247 -2.63 15.64 -17.42
N LEU A 248 -3.39 15.79 -18.49
CA LEU A 248 -2.88 15.54 -19.86
C LEU A 248 -1.71 16.47 -20.19
N LEU A 249 -1.83 17.76 -19.88
CA LEU A 249 -0.75 18.73 -20.06
C LEU A 249 0.48 18.37 -19.19
N TYR A 250 0.27 17.95 -17.95
CA TYR A 250 1.35 17.48 -17.08
C TYR A 250 2.08 16.27 -17.69
N ASN A 251 1.34 15.28 -18.19
CA ASN A 251 1.91 14.10 -18.84
C ASN A 251 2.69 14.49 -20.12
N LEU A 252 2.15 15.40 -20.92
CA LEU A 252 2.83 15.92 -22.11
C LEU A 252 4.18 16.57 -21.75
N ARG A 253 4.19 17.48 -20.77
CA ARG A 253 5.44 18.10 -20.30
C ARG A 253 6.44 17.08 -19.73
N LYS A 254 5.96 16.02 -19.11
CA LYS A 254 6.82 14.93 -18.61
C LYS A 254 7.45 14.15 -19.77
N ILE A 255 6.68 13.88 -20.82
CA ILE A 255 7.16 13.28 -22.07
C ILE A 255 8.22 14.17 -22.72
N GLU A 256 7.97 15.46 -22.89
CA GLU A 256 8.93 16.42 -23.47
C GLU A 256 10.26 16.41 -22.70
N ARG A 257 10.23 16.45 -21.36
CA ARG A 257 11.44 16.38 -20.53
C ARG A 257 12.22 15.08 -20.72
N LEU A 258 11.51 13.95 -20.81
CA LEU A 258 12.15 12.65 -21.03
C LEU A 258 12.77 12.58 -22.43
N LEU A 259 12.08 13.07 -23.48
CA LEU A 259 12.62 13.12 -24.84
C LEU A 259 13.85 14.04 -24.91
N PHE A 260 13.81 15.21 -24.28
CA PHE A 260 14.98 16.09 -24.18
C PHE A 260 16.15 15.41 -23.47
N SER A 261 15.88 14.72 -22.35
CA SER A 261 16.92 13.95 -21.62
C SER A 261 17.48 12.78 -22.43
N SER A 262 16.68 12.12 -23.28
CA SER A 262 17.16 11.04 -24.13
C SER A 262 18.22 11.51 -25.14
N VAL A 263 18.02 12.71 -25.68
CA VAL A 263 18.96 13.33 -26.63
C VAL A 263 20.21 13.88 -25.93
N THR A 264 20.01 14.68 -24.87
CA THR A 264 21.10 15.41 -24.20
C THR A 264 22.02 14.50 -23.39
N ARG A 265 21.46 13.46 -22.74
CA ARG A 265 22.19 12.51 -21.90
C ARG A 265 22.48 11.18 -22.61
N ARG A 266 22.06 11.01 -23.87
CA ARG A 266 22.14 9.76 -24.64
C ARG A 266 21.55 8.56 -23.87
N ASP A 267 20.50 8.78 -23.08
CA ASP A 267 19.80 7.74 -22.32
C ASP A 267 18.53 7.30 -23.06
N TRP A 268 18.66 6.25 -23.85
CA TRP A 268 17.56 5.69 -24.65
C TRP A 268 16.39 5.15 -23.80
N ASN A 269 16.63 4.86 -22.52
CA ASN A 269 15.54 4.46 -21.61
C ASN A 269 14.50 5.58 -21.45
N CYS A 270 14.92 6.84 -21.52
CA CYS A 270 14.00 7.99 -21.45
C CYS A 270 12.99 7.99 -22.61
N LEU A 271 13.39 7.57 -23.82
CA LEU A 271 12.49 7.41 -24.96
C LEU A 271 11.46 6.31 -24.68
N LEU A 272 11.94 5.16 -24.18
CA LEU A 272 11.05 4.04 -23.81
C LEU A 272 10.05 4.46 -22.74
N PHE A 273 10.48 5.18 -21.69
CA PHE A 273 9.59 5.66 -20.64
C PHE A 273 8.54 6.64 -21.17
N SER A 274 8.89 7.48 -22.15
CA SER A 274 7.94 8.36 -22.83
C SER A 274 6.82 7.57 -23.50
N LEU A 275 7.13 6.46 -24.16
CA LEU A 275 6.14 5.58 -24.79
C LEU A 275 5.21 4.94 -23.74
N TYR A 276 5.73 4.52 -22.59
CA TYR A 276 4.89 4.00 -21.50
C TYR A 276 3.93 5.04 -20.94
N ILE A 277 4.34 6.32 -20.82
CA ILE A 277 3.45 7.42 -20.41
C ILE A 277 2.34 7.63 -21.46
N VAL A 278 2.66 7.63 -22.74
CA VAL A 278 1.65 7.74 -23.80
C VAL A 278 0.64 6.59 -23.73
N ARG A 279 1.12 5.35 -23.66
CA ARG A 279 0.27 4.15 -23.52
C ARG A 279 -0.61 4.21 -22.28
N GLY A 280 -0.04 4.58 -21.13
CA GLY A 280 -0.78 4.75 -19.88
C GLY A 280 -1.86 5.84 -19.98
N THR A 281 -1.53 6.97 -20.62
CA THR A 281 -2.47 8.08 -20.87
C THR A 281 -3.67 7.60 -21.71
N LEU A 282 -3.41 6.95 -22.82
CA LEU A 282 -4.47 6.43 -23.70
C LEU A 282 -5.32 5.38 -22.99
N ALA A 283 -4.68 4.42 -22.31
CA ALA A 283 -5.38 3.38 -21.55
C ALA A 283 -6.27 3.96 -20.44
N GLY A 284 -5.80 5.00 -19.72
CA GLY A 284 -6.58 5.69 -18.69
C GLY A 284 -7.81 6.42 -19.26
N LEU A 285 -7.67 7.01 -20.45
CA LEU A 285 -8.79 7.68 -21.13
C LEU A 285 -9.82 6.69 -21.68
N MET A 286 -9.39 5.57 -22.23
CA MET A 286 -10.27 4.56 -22.86
C MET A 286 -10.95 3.62 -21.85
N LYS A 287 -10.42 3.49 -20.62
CA LYS A 287 -11.00 2.57 -19.64
C LYS A 287 -12.44 2.97 -19.31
N ARG A 288 -13.37 2.05 -19.51
CA ARG A 288 -14.77 2.20 -19.05
C ARG A 288 -14.77 2.22 -17.50
N GLN A 289 -15.57 3.10 -16.95
CA GLN A 289 -15.73 3.26 -15.49
C GLN A 289 -16.59 2.17 -14.91
#